data_9f573be866c9ab3e804ea96fe708fee7
#
_entry.id   9f573be866c9ab3e804ea96fe708fee7
#
_cell.length_a   1.000
_cell.length_b   1.000
_cell.length_c   1.000
_cell.angle_alpha   90.00
_cell.angle_beta   90.00
_cell.angle_gamma   90.00
#
_symmetry.space_group_name_H-M   'P 1'
#
loop_
_entity.id
_entity.type
_entity.pdbx_description
1 polymer ?
#
loop_
_entity_poly.entity_id
_entity_poly.type
_entity_poly.pdbx_seq_one_letter_code
_entity_poly.pdbx_strand_id
1 'polypeptide(L)'
;MKLQDLTAFLDSAIPLSFQESYDNSGLQVGLPDKEINSALICLDVTDEVLDEAGYAGCNIIISHHPLIFHGIKRLSGRTITERLLLKAIKQDVAIYSAHTNLDVAGSGVSRKMAEKLKLQNVKTLSPLKGRLNKLITYVPEDHLDKVREAIFNAGAGIIGNYDYCSFTTSGTGSFRGGEGTNPFVGEKGKMHFEKEARLETVLFSHLKDKVIKALLEAHPYEEVAYDIYPLDNDNIDIGMGCTGDLPEPVAEKDFLKVAGTIFSARGIRYSKLTGKKITKVALCGGAGGALISDALASGADAYITADVRYHSFFEGGNKMIIIDIGHYESEKFSSEILYDLIIKKFPTFALRFSEVNTNPINYL
;
A
#
# COMPACT_ATOMS: atom_id res chain seq x y z
N MET A 1 -22.78 -0.91 9.94
CA MET A 1 -21.99 -1.25 8.71
C MET A 1 -21.45 -2.65 8.89
N LYS A 2 -21.39 -3.46 7.84
CA LYS A 2 -20.76 -4.78 7.95
C LYS A 2 -19.24 -4.68 7.92
N LEU A 3 -18.55 -5.60 8.59
CA LEU A 3 -17.10 -5.68 8.62
C LEU A 3 -16.50 -5.78 7.20
N GLN A 4 -17.11 -6.61 6.35
CA GLN A 4 -16.68 -6.76 4.95
C GLN A 4 -16.74 -5.45 4.13
N ASP A 5 -17.65 -4.51 4.44
CA ASP A 5 -17.75 -3.26 3.71
C ASP A 5 -16.53 -2.37 4.00
N LEU A 6 -16.08 -2.37 5.26
CA LEU A 6 -14.88 -1.64 5.68
C LEU A 6 -13.61 -2.31 5.17
N THR A 7 -13.48 -3.63 5.32
CA THR A 7 -12.28 -4.35 4.88
C THR A 7 -12.12 -4.33 3.36
N ALA A 8 -13.20 -4.52 2.60
CA ALA A 8 -13.16 -4.39 1.14
C ALA A 8 -12.74 -2.99 0.67
N PHE A 9 -13.18 -1.95 1.39
CA PHE A 9 -12.72 -0.59 1.11
C PHE A 9 -11.23 -0.45 1.40
N LEU A 10 -10.75 -0.91 2.57
CA LEU A 10 -9.33 -0.84 2.94
C LEU A 10 -8.47 -1.65 1.96
N ASP A 11 -8.88 -2.86 1.60
CA ASP A 11 -8.18 -3.71 0.63
C ASP A 11 -8.16 -3.10 -0.79
N SER A 12 -9.14 -2.28 -1.12
CA SER A 12 -9.15 -1.52 -2.38
C SER A 12 -8.24 -0.29 -2.35
N ALA A 13 -8.21 0.42 -1.22
CA ALA A 13 -7.44 1.65 -1.04
C ALA A 13 -5.95 1.39 -0.77
N ILE A 14 -5.66 0.30 -0.05
CA ILE A 14 -4.33 -0.16 0.33
C ILE A 14 -4.23 -1.66 -0.01
N PRO A 15 -4.07 -2.02 -1.29
CA PRO A 15 -4.16 -3.40 -1.75
C PRO A 15 -3.24 -4.36 -1.00
N LEU A 16 -3.79 -5.50 -0.57
CA LEU A 16 -3.01 -6.55 0.12
C LEU A 16 -1.87 -7.09 -0.75
N SER A 17 -1.99 -7.00 -2.08
CA SER A 17 -0.92 -7.38 -3.00
C SER A 17 0.31 -6.47 -2.93
N PHE A 18 0.24 -5.33 -2.24
CA PHE A 18 1.38 -4.44 -2.02
C PHE A 18 2.25 -4.89 -0.85
N GLN A 19 1.73 -5.76 0.02
CA GLN A 19 2.50 -6.26 1.17
C GLN A 19 3.74 -7.04 0.74
N GLU A 20 4.74 -7.04 1.61
CA GLU A 20 5.92 -7.88 1.48
C GLU A 20 5.55 -9.36 1.60
N SER A 21 6.34 -10.24 0.96
CA SER A 21 6.03 -11.68 0.89
C SER A 21 6.01 -12.40 2.24
N TYR A 22 6.63 -11.82 3.26
CA TYR A 22 6.69 -12.35 4.63
C TYR A 22 5.58 -11.79 5.53
N ASP A 23 4.81 -10.80 5.04
CA ASP A 23 3.82 -10.05 5.82
C ASP A 23 2.44 -10.72 5.82
N ASN A 24 1.58 -10.28 6.73
CA ASN A 24 0.22 -10.77 6.91
C ASN A 24 -0.76 -9.61 7.21
N SER A 25 -0.87 -8.66 6.27
CA SER A 25 -1.87 -7.58 6.33
C SER A 25 -3.29 -8.10 6.07
N GLY A 26 -4.30 -7.32 6.44
CA GLY A 26 -5.71 -7.61 6.20
C GLY A 26 -6.48 -8.00 7.46
N LEU A 27 -7.63 -8.65 7.27
CA LEU A 27 -8.48 -9.10 8.38
C LEU A 27 -7.82 -10.25 9.14
N GLN A 28 -7.50 -10.00 10.41
CA GLN A 28 -6.84 -10.96 11.30
C GLN A 28 -7.84 -11.79 12.13
N VAL A 29 -8.88 -11.12 12.63
CA VAL A 29 -9.93 -11.71 13.49
C VAL A 29 -11.26 -11.08 13.12
N GLY A 30 -12.31 -11.90 12.98
CA GLY A 30 -13.68 -11.45 12.74
C GLY A 30 -14.35 -12.16 11.57
N LEU A 31 -15.68 -12.17 11.60
CA LEU A 31 -16.50 -12.70 10.52
C LEU A 31 -16.89 -11.58 9.56
N PRO A 32 -16.81 -11.78 8.23
CA PRO A 32 -17.09 -10.72 7.24
C PRO A 32 -18.47 -10.07 7.36
N ASP A 33 -19.47 -10.82 7.76
CA ASP A 33 -20.87 -10.39 7.90
C ASP A 33 -21.18 -9.71 9.25
N LYS A 34 -20.21 -9.68 10.19
CA LYS A 34 -20.35 -9.02 11.48
C LYS A 34 -20.70 -7.55 11.33
N GLU A 35 -21.66 -7.07 12.12
CA GLU A 35 -21.95 -5.64 12.23
C GLU A 35 -20.93 -4.93 13.11
N ILE A 36 -20.36 -3.85 12.57
CA ILE A 36 -19.42 -2.97 13.26
C ILE A 36 -20.04 -1.58 13.41
N ASN A 37 -19.80 -0.94 14.57
CA ASN A 37 -20.36 0.37 14.91
C ASN A 37 -19.27 1.44 15.16
N SER A 38 -18.12 1.04 15.68
CA SER A 38 -17.01 1.93 15.97
C SER A 38 -15.67 1.20 15.93
N ALA A 39 -14.61 1.90 15.50
CA ALA A 39 -13.25 1.36 15.46
C ALA A 39 -12.30 2.10 16.39
N LEU A 40 -11.38 1.34 17.00
CA LEU A 40 -10.20 1.84 17.69
C LEU A 40 -8.98 1.69 16.76
N ILE A 41 -8.24 2.78 16.53
CA ILE A 41 -7.06 2.79 15.67
C ILE A 41 -5.81 2.84 16.56
N CYS A 42 -4.85 1.95 16.31
CA CYS A 42 -3.61 1.86 17.08
C CYS A 42 -2.41 1.47 16.19
N LEU A 43 -1.20 1.53 16.75
CA LEU A 43 -0.01 0.98 16.10
C LEU A 43 0.06 -0.52 16.33
N ASP A 44 0.02 -0.96 17.59
CA ASP A 44 0.12 -2.36 18.02
C ASP A 44 -1.14 -2.79 18.75
N VAL A 45 -1.51 -4.06 18.62
CA VAL A 45 -2.57 -4.68 19.43
C VAL A 45 -1.97 -5.29 20.69
N THR A 46 -2.23 -4.68 21.84
CA THR A 46 -1.81 -5.16 23.16
C THR A 46 -3.01 -5.57 24.02
N ASP A 47 -2.75 -6.08 25.23
CA ASP A 47 -3.79 -6.44 26.17
C ASP A 47 -4.59 -5.21 26.61
N GLU A 48 -3.88 -4.10 26.85
CA GLU A 48 -4.44 -2.79 27.25
C GLU A 48 -5.28 -2.17 26.11
N VAL A 49 -4.84 -2.30 24.85
CA VAL A 49 -5.60 -1.81 23.67
C VAL A 49 -6.90 -2.60 23.49
N LEU A 50 -6.90 -3.92 23.76
CA LEU A 50 -8.12 -4.73 23.75
C LEU A 50 -9.08 -4.33 24.88
N ASP A 51 -8.56 -4.02 26.07
CA ASP A 51 -9.38 -3.52 27.18
C ASP A 51 -9.97 -2.16 26.84
N GLU A 52 -9.16 -1.24 26.28
CA GLU A 52 -9.61 0.06 25.81
C GLU A 52 -10.73 -0.06 24.77
N ALA A 53 -10.60 -0.96 23.79
CA ALA A 53 -11.64 -1.20 22.80
C ALA A 53 -12.96 -1.62 23.46
N GLY A 54 -12.89 -2.52 24.44
CA GLY A 54 -14.05 -2.95 25.22
C GLY A 54 -14.71 -1.80 25.99
N TYR A 55 -13.94 -1.00 26.73
CA TYR A 55 -14.44 0.15 27.48
C TYR A 55 -15.00 1.26 26.59
N ALA A 56 -14.38 1.49 25.43
CA ALA A 56 -14.83 2.49 24.45
C ALA A 56 -16.03 2.00 23.60
N GLY A 57 -16.45 0.75 23.75
CA GLY A 57 -17.51 0.15 22.93
C GLY A 57 -17.13 -0.04 21.47
N CYS A 58 -15.81 -0.12 21.16
CA CYS A 58 -15.32 -0.39 19.83
C CYS A 58 -15.33 -1.90 19.56
N ASN A 59 -15.96 -2.33 18.48
CA ASN A 59 -16.03 -3.74 18.13
C ASN A 59 -15.16 -4.15 16.93
N ILE A 60 -14.27 -3.24 16.51
CA ILE A 60 -13.12 -3.50 15.64
C ILE A 60 -11.92 -2.67 16.08
N ILE A 61 -10.73 -3.28 16.01
CA ILE A 61 -9.43 -2.61 16.10
C ILE A 61 -8.82 -2.58 14.70
N ILE A 62 -8.29 -1.41 14.31
CA ILE A 62 -7.53 -1.25 13.08
C ILE A 62 -6.10 -0.89 13.49
N SER A 63 -5.17 -1.81 13.27
CA SER A 63 -3.76 -1.64 13.67
C SER A 63 -2.86 -1.48 12.46
N HIS A 64 -1.67 -0.92 12.69
CA HIS A 64 -0.59 -0.99 11.72
C HIS A 64 0.05 -2.38 11.75
N HIS A 65 0.58 -2.78 12.87
CA HIS A 65 1.23 -4.08 13.02
C HIS A 65 0.21 -5.23 13.10
N PRO A 66 0.44 -6.33 12.35
CA PRO A 66 -0.43 -7.51 12.42
C PRO A 66 -0.24 -8.26 13.74
N LEU A 67 -1.35 -8.56 14.42
CA LEU A 67 -1.31 -9.41 15.60
C LEU A 67 -0.85 -10.83 15.26
N ILE A 68 -1.25 -11.34 14.10
CA ILE A 68 -0.83 -12.63 13.55
C ILE A 68 0.25 -12.38 12.50
N PHE A 69 1.51 -12.21 12.90
CA PHE A 69 2.61 -12.06 11.96
C PHE A 69 3.04 -13.41 11.35
N HIS A 70 3.06 -14.46 12.17
CA HIS A 70 3.38 -15.82 11.73
C HIS A 70 2.18 -16.74 11.89
N GLY A 71 2.01 -17.69 10.97
CA GLY A 71 0.91 -18.65 11.00
C GLY A 71 0.79 -19.40 12.32
N ILE A 72 -0.43 -19.48 12.86
CA ILE A 72 -0.73 -20.08 14.15
C ILE A 72 -1.15 -21.54 13.94
N LYS A 73 -0.41 -22.47 14.55
CA LYS A 73 -0.72 -23.91 14.47
C LYS A 73 -1.68 -24.38 15.58
N ARG A 74 -1.74 -23.67 16.71
CA ARG A 74 -2.56 -23.99 17.86
C ARG A 74 -2.99 -22.71 18.56
N LEU A 75 -4.17 -22.70 19.13
CA LEU A 75 -4.70 -21.58 19.91
C LEU A 75 -4.96 -22.07 21.35
N SER A 76 -3.91 -22.05 22.18
CA SER A 76 -3.91 -22.64 23.53
C SER A 76 -3.59 -21.62 24.64
N GLY A 77 -3.36 -20.35 24.30
CA GLY A 77 -3.02 -19.29 25.24
C GLY A 77 -1.59 -19.33 25.79
N ARG A 78 -0.70 -20.09 25.16
CA ARG A 78 0.70 -20.22 25.62
C ARG A 78 1.55 -19.02 25.27
N THR A 79 1.34 -18.44 24.11
CA THR A 79 2.05 -17.24 23.65
C THR A 79 1.22 -15.99 23.92
N ILE A 80 1.86 -14.82 23.87
CA ILE A 80 1.17 -13.53 23.97
C ILE A 80 0.13 -13.39 22.85
N THR A 81 0.53 -13.65 21.61
CA THR A 81 -0.37 -13.61 20.44
C THR A 81 -1.60 -14.50 20.63
N GLU A 82 -1.41 -15.77 21.09
CA GLU A 82 -2.54 -16.66 21.34
C GLU A 82 -3.50 -16.13 22.42
N ARG A 83 -2.97 -15.52 23.49
CA ARG A 83 -3.81 -14.92 24.55
C ARG A 83 -4.60 -13.73 24.05
N LEU A 84 -3.96 -12.84 23.30
CA LEU A 84 -4.61 -11.67 22.71
C LEU A 84 -5.71 -12.08 21.70
N LEU A 85 -5.46 -13.09 20.88
CA LEU A 85 -6.47 -13.65 19.97
C LEU A 85 -7.66 -14.23 20.71
N LEU A 86 -7.41 -15.04 21.76
CA LEU A 86 -8.49 -15.59 22.60
C LEU A 86 -9.28 -14.48 23.29
N LYS A 87 -8.64 -13.40 23.71
CA LYS A 87 -9.29 -12.23 24.32
C LYS A 87 -10.14 -11.49 23.29
N ALA A 88 -9.59 -11.18 22.11
CA ALA A 88 -10.32 -10.52 21.01
C ALA A 88 -11.57 -11.31 20.62
N ILE A 89 -11.44 -12.64 20.45
CA ILE A 89 -12.57 -13.53 20.13
C ILE A 89 -13.62 -13.53 21.23
N LYS A 90 -13.22 -13.62 22.51
CA LYS A 90 -14.15 -13.61 23.65
C LYS A 90 -14.88 -12.27 23.81
N GLN A 91 -14.21 -11.17 23.51
CA GLN A 91 -14.79 -9.82 23.56
C GLN A 91 -15.58 -9.47 22.29
N ASP A 92 -15.60 -10.37 21.31
CA ASP A 92 -16.19 -10.14 20.00
C ASP A 92 -15.64 -8.87 19.32
N VAL A 93 -14.31 -8.65 19.40
CA VAL A 93 -13.60 -7.55 18.76
C VAL A 93 -12.91 -8.07 17.50
N ALA A 94 -13.25 -7.50 16.34
CA ALA A 94 -12.55 -7.80 15.09
C ALA A 94 -11.20 -7.09 15.07
N ILE A 95 -10.22 -7.62 14.31
CA ILE A 95 -8.89 -7.00 14.15
C ILE A 95 -8.56 -6.99 12.65
N TYR A 96 -8.24 -5.82 12.13
CA TYR A 96 -7.70 -5.61 10.79
C TYR A 96 -6.36 -4.91 10.90
N SER A 97 -5.37 -5.33 10.10
CA SER A 97 -4.03 -4.72 10.11
C SER A 97 -3.64 -4.24 8.72
N ALA A 98 -3.10 -3.01 8.65
CA ALA A 98 -2.51 -2.43 7.45
C ALA A 98 -1.04 -2.13 7.72
N HIS A 99 -0.16 -3.01 7.29
CA HIS A 99 1.26 -3.01 7.62
C HIS A 99 2.11 -2.62 6.40
N THR A 100 2.92 -3.52 5.86
CA THR A 100 3.80 -3.18 4.74
C THR A 100 3.05 -2.77 3.48
N ASN A 101 1.80 -3.20 3.29
CA ASN A 101 0.94 -2.69 2.22
C ASN A 101 0.63 -1.19 2.39
N LEU A 102 0.51 -0.68 3.62
CA LEU A 102 0.37 0.75 3.91
C LEU A 102 1.70 1.48 3.70
N ASP A 103 2.84 0.88 4.11
CA ASP A 103 4.17 1.51 3.95
C ASP A 103 4.52 1.76 2.49
N VAL A 104 4.16 0.81 1.63
CA VAL A 104 4.40 0.86 0.18
C VAL A 104 3.43 1.80 -0.54
N ALA A 105 2.25 2.06 0.03
CA ALA A 105 1.22 2.88 -0.61
C ALA A 105 1.73 4.32 -0.88
N GLY A 106 1.24 4.92 -1.97
CA GLY A 106 1.62 6.28 -2.37
C GLY A 106 1.30 7.37 -1.34
N SER A 107 0.43 7.09 -0.36
CA SER A 107 0.13 7.94 0.80
C SER A 107 0.56 7.29 2.12
N GLY A 108 1.52 6.38 2.10
CA GLY A 108 1.94 5.58 3.24
C GLY A 108 2.79 6.32 4.28
N VAL A 109 3.31 5.54 5.25
CA VAL A 109 3.99 6.06 6.45
C VAL A 109 5.15 6.98 6.11
N SER A 110 6.04 6.61 5.18
CA SER A 110 7.18 7.43 4.80
C SER A 110 6.79 8.79 4.21
N ARG A 111 5.69 8.84 3.43
CA ARG A 111 5.17 10.12 2.91
C ARG A 111 4.54 10.97 4.01
N LYS A 112 3.88 10.35 5.00
CA LYS A 112 3.38 11.07 6.18
C LYS A 112 4.53 11.65 7.00
N MET A 113 5.65 10.93 7.14
CA MET A 113 6.87 11.48 7.75
C MET A 113 7.41 12.69 6.97
N ALA A 114 7.43 12.61 5.63
CA ALA A 114 7.84 13.72 4.77
C ALA A 114 6.94 14.96 4.93
N GLU A 115 5.62 14.75 5.03
CA GLU A 115 4.64 15.81 5.33
C GLU A 115 4.95 16.49 6.67
N LYS A 116 5.20 15.72 7.74
CA LYS A 116 5.56 16.23 9.07
C LYS A 116 6.84 17.07 9.04
N LEU A 117 7.83 16.68 8.22
CA LEU A 117 9.07 17.45 7.99
C LEU A 117 8.90 18.59 6.98
N LYS A 118 7.72 18.72 6.34
CA LYS A 118 7.42 19.72 5.31
C LYS A 118 8.36 19.63 4.10
N LEU A 119 8.73 18.40 3.73
CA LEU A 119 9.57 18.18 2.56
C LEU A 119 8.84 18.54 1.28
N GLN A 120 9.57 19.10 0.33
CA GLN A 120 9.11 19.44 -1.01
C GLN A 120 9.62 18.40 -2.03
N ASN A 121 9.03 18.37 -3.23
CA ASN A 121 9.47 17.49 -4.33
C ASN A 121 9.56 16.01 -3.92
N VAL A 122 8.61 15.53 -3.12
CA VAL A 122 8.65 14.19 -2.55
C VAL A 122 8.50 13.14 -3.64
N LYS A 123 9.44 12.17 -3.68
CA LYS A 123 9.49 11.04 -4.62
C LYS A 123 9.67 9.74 -3.86
N THR A 124 9.17 8.64 -4.41
CA THR A 124 9.42 7.30 -3.88
C THR A 124 10.91 6.98 -3.93
N LEU A 125 11.44 6.40 -2.86
CA LEU A 125 12.86 6.05 -2.74
C LEU A 125 13.20 4.78 -3.50
N SER A 126 12.45 3.71 -3.25
CA SER A 126 12.60 2.40 -3.89
C SER A 126 11.26 1.99 -4.52
N PRO A 127 11.03 2.34 -5.81
CA PRO A 127 9.79 2.01 -6.52
C PRO A 127 9.54 0.51 -6.61
N LEU A 128 8.28 0.10 -6.48
CA LEU A 128 7.88 -1.29 -6.57
C LEU A 128 7.84 -1.74 -8.04
N LYS A 129 8.67 -2.75 -8.37
CA LYS A 129 8.78 -3.30 -9.73
C LYS A 129 7.76 -4.39 -10.01
N GLY A 130 7.50 -4.63 -11.32
CA GLY A 130 6.68 -5.76 -11.77
C GLY A 130 5.21 -5.68 -11.35
N ARG A 131 4.69 -4.50 -11.07
CA ARG A 131 3.30 -4.27 -10.64
C ARG A 131 2.41 -3.69 -11.73
N LEU A 132 2.94 -3.54 -12.93
CA LEU A 132 2.20 -3.07 -14.10
C LEU A 132 2.08 -4.18 -15.15
N ASN A 133 0.93 -4.22 -15.80
CA ASN A 133 0.69 -5.07 -16.96
C ASN A 133 0.19 -4.24 -18.12
N LYS A 134 0.46 -4.71 -19.33
CA LYS A 134 -0.18 -4.27 -20.58
C LYS A 134 -1.32 -5.21 -20.90
N LEU A 135 -2.52 -4.69 -21.04
CA LEU A 135 -3.65 -5.41 -21.64
C LEU A 135 -3.73 -5.04 -23.12
N ILE A 136 -3.87 -6.05 -23.95
CA ILE A 136 -4.21 -5.91 -25.37
C ILE A 136 -5.46 -6.73 -25.62
N THR A 137 -6.41 -6.18 -26.37
CA THR A 137 -7.60 -6.88 -26.83
C THR A 137 -8.01 -6.39 -28.22
N TYR A 138 -8.81 -7.18 -28.93
CA TYR A 138 -9.25 -6.90 -30.28
C TYR A 138 -10.77 -6.83 -30.28
N VAL A 139 -11.32 -5.66 -30.64
CA VAL A 139 -12.74 -5.34 -30.44
C VAL A 139 -13.33 -4.88 -31.78
N PRO A 140 -14.51 -5.38 -32.22
CA PRO A 140 -15.21 -4.81 -33.35
C PRO A 140 -15.38 -3.29 -33.19
N GLU A 141 -15.14 -2.53 -34.25
CA GLU A 141 -15.05 -1.06 -34.17
C GLU A 141 -16.29 -0.43 -33.52
N ASP A 142 -17.49 -0.98 -33.80
CA ASP A 142 -18.77 -0.49 -33.26
C ASP A 142 -18.92 -0.72 -31.74
N HIS A 143 -18.11 -1.58 -31.14
CA HIS A 143 -18.15 -1.94 -29.72
C HIS A 143 -16.97 -1.37 -28.93
N LEU A 144 -16.01 -0.70 -29.58
CA LEU A 144 -14.77 -0.22 -28.99
C LEU A 144 -14.99 0.67 -27.78
N ASP A 145 -15.87 1.68 -27.89
CA ASP A 145 -16.08 2.65 -26.82
C ASP A 145 -16.70 1.99 -25.57
N LYS A 146 -17.66 1.07 -25.77
CA LYS A 146 -18.28 0.31 -24.68
C LYS A 146 -17.24 -0.52 -23.90
N VAL A 147 -16.38 -1.25 -24.63
CA VAL A 147 -15.35 -2.08 -24.02
C VAL A 147 -14.29 -1.21 -23.31
N ARG A 148 -13.86 -0.13 -23.97
CA ARG A 148 -12.89 0.83 -23.41
C ARG A 148 -13.40 1.42 -22.09
N GLU A 149 -14.64 1.89 -22.06
CA GLU A 149 -15.27 2.46 -20.86
C GLU A 149 -15.36 1.42 -19.73
N ALA A 150 -15.75 0.20 -20.04
CA ALA A 150 -15.84 -0.88 -19.05
C ALA A 150 -14.51 -1.18 -18.37
N ILE A 151 -13.41 -1.33 -19.14
CA ILE A 151 -12.09 -1.62 -18.56
C ILE A 151 -11.52 -0.42 -17.79
N PHE A 152 -11.81 0.81 -18.19
CA PHE A 152 -11.38 2.01 -17.46
C PHE A 152 -12.13 2.17 -16.15
N ASN A 153 -13.45 1.93 -16.14
CA ASN A 153 -14.26 1.91 -14.91
C ASN A 153 -13.82 0.79 -13.94
N ALA A 154 -13.20 -0.27 -14.46
CA ALA A 154 -12.58 -1.32 -13.65
C ALA A 154 -11.19 -0.93 -13.11
N GLY A 155 -10.59 0.18 -13.58
CA GLY A 155 -9.34 0.77 -13.08
C GLY A 155 -8.12 0.61 -14.02
N ALA A 156 -8.32 0.25 -15.29
CA ALA A 156 -7.25 0.32 -16.29
C ALA A 156 -6.98 1.75 -16.77
N GLY A 157 -5.84 1.99 -17.43
CA GLY A 157 -5.53 3.23 -18.13
C GLY A 157 -5.03 4.37 -17.25
N ILE A 158 -4.43 4.09 -16.09
CA ILE A 158 -3.83 5.12 -15.25
C ILE A 158 -2.32 5.20 -15.52
N ILE A 159 -1.82 6.38 -15.88
CA ILE A 159 -0.39 6.67 -16.09
C ILE A 159 -0.07 8.01 -15.40
N GLY A 160 0.56 7.96 -14.22
CA GLY A 160 0.81 9.14 -13.41
C GLY A 160 -0.49 9.88 -13.09
N ASN A 161 -0.57 11.15 -13.45
CA ASN A 161 -1.77 11.98 -13.23
C ASN A 161 -2.82 11.91 -14.35
N TYR A 162 -2.65 11.01 -15.33
CA TYR A 162 -3.59 10.83 -16.43
C TYR A 162 -4.37 9.54 -16.23
N ASP A 163 -5.67 9.60 -16.49
CA ASP A 163 -6.58 8.46 -16.55
C ASP A 163 -7.06 8.21 -18.00
N TYR A 164 -7.79 7.12 -18.20
CA TYR A 164 -8.33 6.73 -19.50
C TYR A 164 -7.27 6.61 -20.63
N CYS A 165 -6.01 6.33 -20.27
CA CYS A 165 -4.92 6.21 -21.22
C CYS A 165 -5.02 4.89 -21.98
N SER A 166 -5.14 4.95 -23.29
CA SER A 166 -5.06 3.81 -24.20
C SER A 166 -4.47 4.19 -25.53
N PHE A 167 -4.07 3.18 -26.28
CA PHE A 167 -3.70 3.30 -27.69
C PHE A 167 -4.58 2.38 -28.53
N THR A 168 -5.06 2.85 -29.66
CA THR A 168 -5.94 2.10 -30.55
C THR A 168 -5.39 2.11 -31.96
N THR A 169 -5.41 0.95 -32.59
CA THR A 169 -5.02 0.76 -34.00
C THR A 169 -6.09 -0.08 -34.68
N SER A 170 -6.63 0.39 -35.82
CA SER A 170 -7.55 -0.39 -36.64
C SER A 170 -6.81 -1.50 -37.41
N GLY A 171 -7.46 -2.65 -37.52
CA GLY A 171 -6.92 -3.81 -38.22
C GLY A 171 -8.02 -4.73 -38.73
N THR A 172 -7.62 -5.92 -39.16
CA THR A 172 -8.55 -6.97 -39.58
C THR A 172 -8.23 -8.24 -38.81
N GLY A 173 -9.16 -8.66 -37.95
CA GLY A 173 -9.13 -9.98 -37.31
C GLY A 173 -9.62 -11.07 -38.26
N SER A 174 -9.19 -12.31 -38.03
CA SER A 174 -9.71 -13.45 -38.77
C SER A 174 -9.91 -14.64 -37.83
N PHE A 175 -11.02 -15.37 -38.04
CA PHE A 175 -11.33 -16.58 -37.29
C PHE A 175 -12.22 -17.52 -38.08
N ARG A 176 -12.33 -18.76 -37.62
CA ARG A 176 -13.28 -19.75 -38.10
C ARG A 176 -13.92 -20.44 -36.91
N GLY A 177 -15.22 -20.20 -36.70
CA GLY A 177 -15.97 -20.89 -35.66
C GLY A 177 -16.13 -22.39 -35.91
N GLY A 178 -15.88 -23.20 -34.89
CA GLY A 178 -16.13 -24.64 -34.92
C GLY A 178 -17.62 -24.98 -34.74
N GLU A 179 -17.99 -26.25 -34.73
CA GLU A 179 -19.41 -26.65 -34.61
C GLU A 179 -20.05 -26.29 -33.25
N GLY A 180 -19.25 -26.27 -32.18
CA GLY A 180 -19.69 -25.94 -30.83
C GLY A 180 -19.84 -24.42 -30.51
N THR A 181 -19.47 -23.54 -31.46
CA THR A 181 -19.47 -22.09 -31.24
C THR A 181 -20.81 -21.45 -31.63
N ASN A 182 -21.06 -20.24 -31.08
CA ASN A 182 -22.14 -19.36 -31.50
C ASN A 182 -21.58 -17.98 -31.84
N PRO A 183 -20.88 -17.83 -32.98
CA PRO A 183 -20.15 -16.60 -33.27
C PRO A 183 -21.06 -15.41 -33.40
N PHE A 184 -20.65 -14.27 -32.80
CA PHE A 184 -21.36 -12.98 -32.88
C PHE A 184 -21.45 -12.49 -34.33
N VAL A 185 -20.39 -12.68 -35.12
CA VAL A 185 -20.32 -12.38 -36.56
C VAL A 185 -19.75 -13.58 -37.30
N GLY A 186 -20.06 -13.68 -38.60
CA GLY A 186 -19.62 -14.79 -39.46
C GLY A 186 -20.48 -16.05 -39.33
N GLU A 187 -20.05 -17.14 -40.01
CA GLU A 187 -20.75 -18.42 -40.06
C GLU A 187 -19.85 -19.57 -39.61
N LYS A 188 -20.43 -20.56 -38.92
CA LYS A 188 -19.72 -21.77 -38.49
C LYS A 188 -19.03 -22.46 -39.65
N GLY A 189 -17.81 -22.91 -39.44
CA GLY A 189 -17.03 -23.67 -40.43
C GLY A 189 -16.43 -22.83 -41.57
N LYS A 190 -16.80 -21.54 -41.69
CA LYS A 190 -16.27 -20.64 -42.71
C LYS A 190 -15.27 -19.67 -42.11
N MET A 191 -14.22 -19.31 -42.86
CA MET A 191 -13.29 -18.24 -42.52
C MET A 191 -14.02 -16.90 -42.57
N HIS A 192 -13.93 -16.13 -41.50
CA HIS A 192 -14.47 -14.78 -41.42
C HIS A 192 -13.34 -13.76 -41.20
N PHE A 193 -13.51 -12.58 -41.75
CA PHE A 193 -12.61 -11.43 -41.55
C PHE A 193 -13.43 -10.29 -41.02
N GLU A 194 -13.06 -9.76 -39.85
CA GLU A 194 -13.77 -8.67 -39.19
C GLU A 194 -12.89 -7.45 -39.02
N LYS A 195 -13.48 -6.26 -39.17
CA LYS A 195 -12.80 -5.00 -38.84
C LYS A 195 -12.76 -4.83 -37.33
N GLU A 196 -11.58 -4.85 -36.80
CA GLU A 196 -11.35 -4.77 -35.35
C GLU A 196 -10.37 -3.66 -35.01
N ALA A 197 -10.60 -3.02 -33.87
CA ALA A 197 -9.65 -2.14 -33.24
C ALA A 197 -8.81 -2.95 -32.24
N ARG A 198 -7.50 -2.91 -32.37
CA ARG A 198 -6.57 -3.36 -31.34
C ARG A 198 -6.50 -2.26 -30.29
N LEU A 199 -7.03 -2.54 -29.08
CA LEU A 199 -7.02 -1.66 -27.93
C LEU A 199 -5.92 -2.09 -26.97
N GLU A 200 -5.00 -1.17 -26.67
CA GLU A 200 -3.92 -1.37 -25.70
C GLU A 200 -4.07 -0.40 -24.53
N THR A 201 -3.90 -0.91 -23.32
CA THR A 201 -3.86 -0.09 -22.11
C THR A 201 -2.95 -0.69 -21.05
N VAL A 202 -2.63 0.09 -20.02
CA VAL A 202 -1.89 -0.38 -18.84
C VAL A 202 -2.85 -0.58 -17.67
N LEU A 203 -2.50 -1.51 -16.78
CA LEU A 203 -3.24 -1.73 -15.54
C LEU A 203 -2.30 -2.20 -14.44
N PHE A 204 -2.66 -1.92 -13.20
CA PHE A 204 -1.97 -2.48 -12.05
C PHE A 204 -2.27 -3.97 -11.90
N SER A 205 -1.26 -4.76 -11.54
CA SER A 205 -1.38 -6.22 -11.43
C SER A 205 -2.49 -6.66 -10.48
N HIS A 206 -2.76 -5.93 -9.40
CA HIS A 206 -3.84 -6.21 -8.45
C HIS A 206 -5.25 -5.98 -9.00
N LEU A 207 -5.39 -5.21 -10.08
CA LEU A 207 -6.67 -4.97 -10.75
C LEU A 207 -6.93 -5.93 -11.91
N LYS A 208 -5.98 -6.82 -12.21
CA LYS A 208 -6.03 -7.68 -13.40
C LYS A 208 -7.34 -8.44 -13.52
N ASP A 209 -7.73 -9.17 -12.49
CA ASP A 209 -8.92 -10.02 -12.54
C ASP A 209 -10.22 -9.19 -12.67
N LYS A 210 -10.28 -8.03 -12.01
CA LYS A 210 -11.39 -7.09 -12.11
C LYS A 210 -11.51 -6.51 -13.52
N VAL A 211 -10.39 -6.10 -14.12
CA VAL A 211 -10.34 -5.54 -15.47
C VAL A 211 -10.68 -6.60 -16.52
N ILE A 212 -10.13 -7.82 -16.40
CA ILE A 212 -10.46 -8.92 -17.31
C ILE A 212 -11.95 -9.27 -17.22
N LYS A 213 -12.52 -9.35 -16.01
CA LYS A 213 -13.95 -9.58 -15.85
C LYS A 213 -14.78 -8.52 -16.56
N ALA A 214 -14.45 -7.24 -16.40
CA ALA A 214 -15.14 -6.14 -17.07
C ALA A 214 -14.98 -6.20 -18.59
N LEU A 215 -13.81 -6.59 -19.09
CA LEU A 215 -13.57 -6.83 -20.50
C LEU A 215 -14.51 -7.92 -21.05
N LEU A 216 -14.54 -9.09 -20.40
CA LEU A 216 -15.33 -10.24 -20.84
C LEU A 216 -16.84 -9.96 -20.81
N GLU A 217 -17.32 -9.20 -19.82
CA GLU A 217 -18.74 -8.81 -19.71
C GLU A 217 -19.16 -7.76 -20.75
N ALA A 218 -18.25 -6.88 -21.18
CA ALA A 218 -18.55 -5.81 -22.12
C ALA A 218 -18.37 -6.21 -23.59
N HIS A 219 -17.50 -7.18 -23.83
CA HIS A 219 -17.12 -7.61 -25.18
C HIS A 219 -18.26 -8.39 -25.86
N PRO A 220 -18.54 -8.19 -27.16
CA PRO A 220 -19.62 -8.88 -27.85
C PRO A 220 -19.35 -10.35 -28.17
N TYR A 221 -18.06 -10.75 -28.20
CA TYR A 221 -17.68 -12.14 -28.55
C TYR A 221 -17.85 -13.08 -27.36
N GLU A 222 -18.26 -14.32 -27.63
CA GLU A 222 -18.36 -15.38 -26.61
C GLU A 222 -16.98 -15.84 -26.10
N GLU A 223 -15.97 -15.81 -26.98
CA GLU A 223 -14.57 -16.06 -26.63
C GLU A 223 -13.74 -14.84 -27.02
N VAL A 224 -13.25 -14.12 -26.02
CA VAL A 224 -12.54 -12.85 -26.20
C VAL A 224 -11.04 -13.11 -26.34
N ALA A 225 -10.47 -12.61 -27.42
CA ALA A 225 -9.01 -12.59 -27.60
C ALA A 225 -8.40 -11.43 -26.81
N TYR A 226 -7.54 -11.74 -25.85
CA TYR A 226 -6.78 -10.73 -25.12
C TYR A 226 -5.43 -11.28 -24.66
N ASP A 227 -4.46 -10.39 -24.50
CA ASP A 227 -3.12 -10.68 -24.01
C ASP A 227 -2.79 -9.82 -22.81
N ILE A 228 -2.08 -10.41 -21.84
CA ILE A 228 -1.53 -9.68 -20.68
C ILE A 228 -0.02 -9.85 -20.68
N TYR A 229 0.69 -8.73 -20.81
CA TYR A 229 2.16 -8.69 -20.73
C TYR A 229 2.59 -8.01 -19.43
N PRO A 230 3.37 -8.67 -18.56
CA PRO A 230 4.04 -7.98 -17.46
C PRO A 230 4.98 -6.90 -18.01
N LEU A 231 4.97 -5.74 -17.39
CA LEU A 231 5.84 -4.62 -17.74
C LEU A 231 6.96 -4.48 -16.71
N ASP A 232 8.17 -4.21 -17.17
CA ASP A 232 9.34 -3.92 -16.33
C ASP A 232 9.42 -2.42 -15.94
N ASN A 233 8.38 -1.67 -16.21
CA ASN A 233 8.27 -0.27 -15.82
C ASN A 233 8.16 -0.14 -14.31
N ASP A 234 8.95 0.78 -13.72
CA ASP A 234 8.82 1.16 -12.32
C ASP A 234 7.45 1.83 -12.08
N ASN A 235 6.78 1.43 -11.01
CA ASN A 235 5.66 2.20 -10.51
C ASN A 235 6.20 3.28 -9.56
N ILE A 236 6.40 4.48 -10.09
CA ILE A 236 7.01 5.60 -9.37
C ILE A 236 6.18 6.14 -8.20
N ASP A 237 4.89 5.80 -8.13
CA ASP A 237 3.98 6.28 -7.09
C ASP A 237 3.88 5.32 -5.90
N ILE A 238 4.32 4.06 -6.08
CA ILE A 238 4.22 3.00 -5.08
C ILE A 238 5.62 2.43 -4.82
N GLY A 239 5.99 2.29 -3.55
CA GLY A 239 7.27 1.70 -3.17
C GLY A 239 7.70 2.08 -1.76
N MET A 240 8.79 1.50 -1.33
CA MET A 240 9.31 1.69 0.03
C MET A 240 10.09 3.00 0.15
N GLY A 241 9.81 3.73 1.24
CA GLY A 241 10.51 4.97 1.55
C GLY A 241 10.19 6.12 0.60
N CYS A 242 10.68 7.29 0.92
CA CYS A 242 10.61 8.46 0.05
C CYS A 242 11.83 9.38 0.23
N THR A 243 12.05 10.25 -0.75
CA THR A 243 13.00 11.36 -0.67
C THR A 243 12.30 12.68 -0.89
N GLY A 244 12.85 13.76 -0.35
CA GLY A 244 12.37 15.11 -0.60
C GLY A 244 13.39 16.17 -0.16
N ASP A 245 13.11 17.39 -0.54
CA ASP A 245 13.99 18.53 -0.28
C ASP A 245 13.46 19.33 0.92
N LEU A 246 14.35 19.74 1.82
CA LEU A 246 14.01 20.71 2.85
C LEU A 246 13.78 22.10 2.22
N PRO A 247 12.82 22.91 2.73
CA PRO A 247 12.59 24.26 2.23
C PRO A 247 13.86 25.13 2.27
N GLU A 248 14.70 24.94 3.27
CA GLU A 248 15.96 25.66 3.50
C GLU A 248 17.05 24.68 3.96
N PRO A 249 18.33 24.89 3.59
CA PRO A 249 19.43 24.06 4.07
C PRO A 249 19.65 24.21 5.58
N VAL A 250 19.61 23.12 6.35
CA VAL A 250 19.70 23.07 7.81
C VAL A 250 21.01 22.46 8.26
N ALA A 251 21.64 22.99 9.32
CA ALA A 251 22.82 22.36 9.90
C ALA A 251 22.45 21.00 10.53
N GLU A 252 23.35 20.01 10.41
CA GLU A 252 23.10 18.61 10.83
C GLU A 252 22.57 18.50 12.25
N LYS A 253 23.22 19.20 13.23
CA LYS A 253 22.81 19.15 14.64
C LYS A 253 21.42 19.76 14.88
N ASP A 254 21.05 20.79 14.13
CA ASP A 254 19.75 21.42 14.27
C ASP A 254 18.68 20.57 13.59
N PHE A 255 18.99 19.91 12.47
CA PHE A 255 18.11 18.92 11.84
C PHE A 255 17.81 17.74 12.77
N LEU A 256 18.83 17.21 13.49
CA LEU A 256 18.63 16.15 14.48
C LEU A 256 17.67 16.58 15.60
N LYS A 257 17.77 17.83 16.08
CA LYS A 257 16.85 18.37 17.10
C LYS A 257 15.42 18.53 16.55
N VAL A 258 15.29 19.03 15.31
CA VAL A 258 14.00 19.19 14.62
C VAL A 258 13.35 17.82 14.44
N ALA A 259 14.08 16.82 13.92
CA ALA A 259 13.58 15.46 13.79
C ALA A 259 13.16 14.88 15.15
N GLY A 260 14.00 15.04 16.19
CA GLY A 260 13.66 14.62 17.56
C GLY A 260 12.36 15.20 18.06
N THR A 261 12.11 16.47 17.81
CA THR A 261 10.88 17.17 18.24
C THR A 261 9.67 16.68 17.44
N ILE A 262 9.76 16.64 16.10
CA ILE A 262 8.65 16.27 15.22
C ILE A 262 8.20 14.84 15.49
N PHE A 263 9.14 13.91 15.58
CA PHE A 263 8.87 12.50 15.80
C PHE A 263 8.72 12.12 17.29
N SER A 264 8.95 13.07 18.22
CA SER A 264 9.00 12.84 19.67
C SER A 264 10.02 11.74 20.04
N ALA A 265 11.12 11.68 19.30
CA ALA A 265 12.16 10.67 19.45
C ALA A 265 13.09 11.04 20.60
N ARG A 266 13.08 10.24 21.69
CA ARG A 266 13.87 10.50 22.92
C ARG A 266 15.31 9.97 22.83
N GLY A 267 15.55 8.93 22.00
CA GLY A 267 16.81 8.22 21.90
C GLY A 267 17.33 8.12 20.46
N ILE A 268 17.57 9.26 19.79
CA ILE A 268 18.09 9.26 18.43
C ILE A 268 19.51 8.71 18.40
N ARG A 269 19.74 7.67 17.57
CA ARG A 269 21.08 7.18 17.20
C ARG A 269 21.41 7.71 15.81
N TYR A 270 22.63 8.15 15.60
CA TYR A 270 23.06 8.64 14.29
C TYR A 270 24.52 8.32 13.98
N SER A 271 24.84 8.23 12.69
CA SER A 271 26.21 8.02 12.21
C SER A 271 27.05 9.28 12.38
N LYS A 272 28.34 9.19 12.06
CA LYS A 272 29.24 10.35 12.07
C LYS A 272 28.68 11.48 11.22
N LEU A 273 28.74 12.72 11.74
CA LEU A 273 28.36 13.93 11.02
C LEU A 273 29.31 14.15 9.82
N THR A 274 28.75 14.63 8.71
CA THR A 274 29.50 14.88 7.47
C THR A 274 30.10 16.28 7.42
N GLY A 275 29.64 17.20 8.26
CA GLY A 275 30.03 18.61 8.28
C GLY A 275 29.33 19.46 7.21
N LYS A 276 28.32 18.92 6.54
CA LYS A 276 27.53 19.61 5.51
C LYS A 276 26.20 20.09 6.07
N LYS A 277 25.54 20.96 5.33
CA LYS A 277 24.09 21.25 5.58
C LYS A 277 23.26 20.17 4.91
N ILE A 278 22.13 19.84 5.55
CA ILE A 278 21.13 18.92 4.99
C ILE A 278 20.18 19.73 4.12
N THR A 279 20.04 19.30 2.89
CA THR A 279 19.12 19.84 1.89
C THR A 279 18.14 18.76 1.46
N LYS A 280 18.62 17.55 1.22
CA LYS A 280 17.83 16.42 0.75
C LYS A 280 17.75 15.34 1.81
N VAL A 281 16.57 14.87 2.10
CA VAL A 281 16.27 13.86 3.11
C VAL A 281 15.64 12.65 2.47
N ALA A 282 16.13 11.46 2.82
CA ALA A 282 15.46 10.19 2.56
C ALA A 282 14.81 9.69 3.85
N LEU A 283 13.66 9.02 3.72
CA LEU A 283 12.84 8.53 4.83
C LEU A 283 12.37 7.10 4.56
N CYS A 284 12.36 6.29 5.61
CA CYS A 284 11.62 5.03 5.63
C CYS A 284 11.09 4.79 7.04
N GLY A 285 9.77 4.68 7.21
CA GLY A 285 9.16 4.22 8.46
C GLY A 285 9.61 2.81 8.80
N GLY A 286 9.68 2.48 10.10
CA GLY A 286 10.09 1.17 10.57
C GLY A 286 11.53 0.79 10.22
N ALA A 287 11.75 -0.50 10.03
CA ALA A 287 13.08 -1.11 9.82
C ALA A 287 13.60 -0.93 8.39
N GLY A 288 13.96 0.28 7.99
CA GLY A 288 14.42 0.62 6.64
C GLY A 288 15.91 0.40 6.37
N GLY A 289 16.62 -0.39 7.16
CA GLY A 289 18.07 -0.62 6.99
C GLY A 289 18.47 -1.12 5.60
N ALA A 290 17.59 -1.85 4.91
CA ALA A 290 17.82 -2.35 3.55
C ALA A 290 17.87 -1.25 2.47
N LEU A 291 17.32 -0.06 2.75
CA LEU A 291 17.22 1.04 1.79
C LEU A 291 18.35 2.08 1.91
N ILE A 292 19.35 1.83 2.74
CA ILE A 292 20.49 2.76 2.91
C ILE A 292 21.22 3.00 1.58
N SER A 293 21.40 1.95 0.78
CA SER A 293 22.00 2.07 -0.56
C SER A 293 21.18 2.93 -1.51
N ASP A 294 19.85 2.78 -1.49
CA ASP A 294 18.93 3.56 -2.32
C ASP A 294 18.92 5.04 -1.87
N ALA A 295 18.96 5.28 -0.54
CA ALA A 295 19.06 6.63 0.02
C ALA A 295 20.37 7.30 -0.41
N LEU A 296 21.50 6.61 -0.38
CA LEU A 296 22.78 7.10 -0.90
C LEU A 296 22.71 7.39 -2.40
N ALA A 297 22.17 6.47 -3.18
CA ALA A 297 22.05 6.62 -4.63
C ALA A 297 21.13 7.80 -5.02
N SER A 298 20.13 8.12 -4.19
CA SER A 298 19.24 9.27 -4.38
C SER A 298 19.95 10.62 -4.17
N GLY A 299 21.15 10.61 -3.59
CA GLY A 299 21.91 11.82 -3.24
C GLY A 299 21.39 12.51 -1.97
N ALA A 300 20.70 11.79 -1.08
CA ALA A 300 20.26 12.33 0.20
C ALA A 300 21.45 12.70 1.11
N ASP A 301 21.32 13.79 1.87
CA ASP A 301 22.29 14.22 2.89
C ASP A 301 22.02 13.53 4.24
N ALA A 302 20.74 13.17 4.47
CA ALA A 302 20.29 12.45 5.67
C ALA A 302 19.29 11.36 5.30
N TYR A 303 19.37 10.22 6.00
CA TYR A 303 18.41 9.13 5.92
C TYR A 303 17.82 8.85 7.29
N ILE A 304 16.52 9.03 7.46
CA ILE A 304 15.79 8.75 8.69
C ILE A 304 15.04 7.43 8.56
N THR A 305 15.27 6.53 9.51
CA THR A 305 14.58 5.23 9.61
C THR A 305 14.65 4.71 11.05
N ALA A 306 14.40 3.42 11.27
CA ALA A 306 14.53 2.76 12.56
C ALA A 306 15.27 1.41 12.46
N ASP A 307 15.55 0.80 13.61
CA ASP A 307 16.17 -0.53 13.77
C ASP A 307 17.48 -0.71 13.02
N VAL A 308 18.25 0.36 12.92
CA VAL A 308 19.53 0.35 12.22
C VAL A 308 20.56 -0.49 12.99
N ARG A 309 21.10 -1.51 12.35
CA ARG A 309 22.14 -2.36 12.93
C ARG A 309 23.46 -1.61 13.04
N TYR A 310 24.28 -1.98 14.01
CA TYR A 310 25.58 -1.33 14.29
C TYR A 310 26.41 -1.09 13.03
N HIS A 311 26.61 -2.13 12.21
CA HIS A 311 27.46 -2.02 11.02
C HIS A 311 26.85 -1.13 9.92
N SER A 312 25.53 -1.06 9.82
CA SER A 312 24.86 -0.23 8.81
C SER A 312 25.09 1.27 9.01
N PHE A 313 25.42 1.72 10.22
CA PHE A 313 25.81 3.12 10.43
C PHE A 313 27.10 3.55 9.70
N PHE A 314 27.95 2.60 9.30
CA PHE A 314 29.14 2.90 8.51
C PHE A 314 28.83 3.13 7.03
N GLU A 315 27.72 2.63 6.52
CA GLU A 315 27.36 2.67 5.10
C GLU A 315 27.17 4.11 4.58
N GLY A 316 26.73 5.05 5.43
CA GLY A 316 26.61 6.47 5.07
C GLY A 316 27.94 7.15 4.74
N GLY A 317 29.04 6.62 5.29
CA GLY A 317 30.40 7.15 5.09
C GLY A 317 30.49 8.63 5.46
N ASN A 318 31.12 9.43 4.56
CA ASN A 318 31.19 10.88 4.67
C ASN A 318 30.17 11.60 3.74
N LYS A 319 29.17 10.86 3.23
CA LYS A 319 28.22 11.38 2.24
C LYS A 319 26.86 11.71 2.84
N MET A 320 26.36 10.85 3.73
CA MET A 320 25.02 10.90 4.27
C MET A 320 25.01 10.55 5.76
N ILE A 321 24.22 11.25 6.55
CA ILE A 321 23.97 10.86 7.95
C ILE A 321 22.83 9.83 7.96
N ILE A 322 23.07 8.70 8.62
CA ILE A 322 22.03 7.70 8.92
C ILE A 322 21.51 8.02 10.31
N ILE A 323 20.20 8.15 10.43
CA ILE A 323 19.49 8.58 11.65
C ILE A 323 18.44 7.54 12.00
N ASP A 324 18.58 6.92 13.15
CA ASP A 324 17.62 5.99 13.73
C ASP A 324 16.84 6.72 14.82
N ILE A 325 15.55 6.93 14.57
CA ILE A 325 14.66 7.68 15.46
C ILE A 325 13.80 6.80 16.35
N GLY A 326 13.88 5.47 16.19
CA GLY A 326 13.03 4.48 16.85
C GLY A 326 11.85 4.04 15.98
N HIS A 327 11.47 2.78 16.13
CA HIS A 327 10.43 2.12 15.32
C HIS A 327 9.07 2.78 15.55
N TYR A 328 8.62 2.80 16.80
CA TYR A 328 7.36 3.43 17.20
C TYR A 328 7.27 4.89 16.73
N GLU A 329 8.34 5.66 16.93
CA GLU A 329 8.41 7.09 16.62
C GLU A 329 8.27 7.33 15.11
N SER A 330 8.77 6.43 14.28
CA SER A 330 8.71 6.54 12.82
C SER A 330 7.34 6.14 12.25
N GLU A 331 6.59 5.24 12.92
CA GLU A 331 5.35 4.65 12.38
C GLU A 331 4.07 5.08 13.08
N LYS A 332 4.13 5.71 14.26
CA LYS A 332 2.92 6.12 15.01
C LYS A 332 1.92 6.96 14.20
N PHE A 333 2.37 7.62 13.14
CA PHE A 333 1.52 8.39 12.23
C PHE A 333 0.70 7.53 11.26
N SER A 334 0.95 6.21 11.20
CA SER A 334 0.10 5.28 10.47
C SER A 334 -1.36 5.36 10.90
N SER A 335 -1.59 5.58 12.19
CA SER A 335 -2.94 5.79 12.74
C SER A 335 -3.66 7.00 12.14
N GLU A 336 -2.95 8.11 11.90
CA GLU A 336 -3.53 9.30 11.23
C GLU A 336 -3.92 8.97 9.78
N ILE A 337 -3.09 8.24 9.07
CA ILE A 337 -3.37 7.83 7.68
C ILE A 337 -4.63 6.98 7.61
N LEU A 338 -4.73 5.97 8.48
CA LEU A 338 -5.89 5.08 8.55
C LEU A 338 -7.17 5.83 8.93
N TYR A 339 -7.08 6.76 9.88
CA TYR A 339 -8.19 7.62 10.26
C TYR A 339 -8.68 8.46 9.08
N ASP A 340 -7.78 9.20 8.44
CA ASP A 340 -8.10 10.11 7.32
C ASP A 340 -8.72 9.33 6.15
N LEU A 341 -8.19 8.14 5.86
CA LEU A 341 -8.68 7.27 4.80
C LEU A 341 -10.11 6.81 5.07
N ILE A 342 -10.38 6.33 6.29
CA ILE A 342 -11.69 5.77 6.66
C ILE A 342 -12.74 6.87 6.78
N ILE A 343 -12.44 7.98 7.46
CA ILE A 343 -13.41 9.06 7.67
C ILE A 343 -13.83 9.73 6.36
N LYS A 344 -12.92 9.81 5.39
CA LYS A 344 -13.21 10.31 4.05
C LYS A 344 -14.26 9.46 3.32
N LYS A 345 -14.24 8.15 3.51
CA LYS A 345 -15.17 7.21 2.86
C LYS A 345 -16.44 7.01 3.66
N PHE A 346 -16.31 6.94 4.98
CA PHE A 346 -17.40 6.64 5.92
C PHE A 346 -17.52 7.75 6.98
N PRO A 347 -17.99 8.96 6.62
CA PRO A 347 -17.95 10.14 7.50
C PRO A 347 -18.81 10.01 8.77
N THR A 348 -19.74 9.06 8.82
CA THR A 348 -20.60 8.80 9.98
C THR A 348 -20.13 7.62 10.83
N PHE A 349 -19.07 6.92 10.43
CA PHE A 349 -18.53 5.80 11.20
C PHE A 349 -17.67 6.33 12.35
N ALA A 350 -17.93 5.87 13.56
CA ALA A 350 -17.22 6.32 14.75
C ALA A 350 -15.79 5.76 14.77
N LEU A 351 -14.81 6.66 14.80
CA LEU A 351 -13.38 6.33 14.89
C LEU A 351 -12.77 6.97 16.13
N ARG A 352 -11.90 6.22 16.80
CA ARG A 352 -11.11 6.69 17.93
C ARG A 352 -9.65 6.31 17.75
N PHE A 353 -8.73 7.18 18.16
CA PHE A 353 -7.34 6.79 18.37
C PHE A 353 -7.20 6.13 19.73
N SER A 354 -6.40 5.08 19.80
CA SER A 354 -6.00 4.51 21.09
C SER A 354 -5.18 5.52 21.89
N GLU A 355 -5.49 5.64 23.17
CA GLU A 355 -4.72 6.45 24.12
C GLU A 355 -3.58 5.65 24.77
N VAL A 356 -3.54 4.34 24.53
CA VAL A 356 -2.48 3.45 25.04
C VAL A 356 -1.19 3.70 24.29
N ASN A 357 -0.14 4.03 25.03
CA ASN A 357 1.21 4.07 24.46
C ASN A 357 1.77 2.64 24.35
N THR A 358 1.80 2.11 23.14
CA THR A 358 2.26 0.73 22.87
C THR A 358 3.78 0.62 22.68
N ASN A 359 4.54 1.75 22.77
CA ASN A 359 6.00 1.69 22.64
C ASN A 359 6.65 0.84 23.74
N PRO A 360 7.26 -0.32 23.41
CA PRO A 360 7.87 -1.18 24.40
C PRO A 360 9.25 -0.68 24.88
N ILE A 361 9.79 0.36 24.21
CA ILE A 361 11.15 0.86 24.46
C ILE A 361 11.10 2.05 25.39
N ASN A 362 11.88 1.99 26.46
CA ASN A 362 12.05 3.06 27.40
C ASN A 362 13.46 3.63 27.31
N TYR A 363 13.60 4.92 27.47
CA TYR A 363 14.88 5.65 27.45
C TYR A 363 15.17 6.23 28.83
N LEU A 364 16.43 6.10 29.27
CA LEU A 364 16.90 6.67 30.53
C LEU A 364 17.23 8.16 30.39
#